data_a71b434a1810b6f0ac7e11750da64491
#
_entry.id   a71b434a1810b6f0ac7e11750da64491
#
_cell.length_a   1.000
_cell.length_b   1.000
_cell.length_c   1.000
_cell.angle_alpha   90.00
_cell.angle_beta   90.00
_cell.angle_gamma   90.00
#
_symmetry.space_group_name_H-M   'P 1'
#
loop_
_entity.id
_entity.type
_entity.pdbx_description
1 polymer ?
#
loop_
_entity_poly.entity_id
_entity_poly.type
_entity_poly.pdbx_seq_one_letter_code
_entity_poly.pdbx_strand_id
1 'polypeptide(L)'
;MQDTEAKVKKPKVSISKIRFSGGQVFDFEDNEKILIVGPNNSGKSEFLREVIAIICWHNKQIRFEDNKVVKHLELRKEGSLDDLRAFLEENAIRKKEQIDYQSYRIHTNNLSHFSQTYLGAVGQIFCKNLGAEGRLSITAVQNGIGADGHKSKPQHLMYDDQDLMKKISDLFNKSFQQELFMDYRASPQLPIHVGTPPDIEKIPNQVSNEYVEEVRKNPRLDGQGDGMRSYAGILFEVVAIEHDITLLDEPEAFLHPPQMRRLGETLAEEAANQILVSTHSSDILRGFLNGAGGAVRIIRLQRDNDLNNATMTSPARINELWDQPELRYSNALDGIFHEQVIICEDDSDCRLYNSIADHLGRIEPQKKWPDTAYIPSGGKSAIPKIAQALCEMGVTVKVVADIDILNDSTLLRALIEAVGGEWEAIEGNWNRLDAAVRDGVPALSDDEIGEKIKVVLDESHGGRIPKSEIQALLRQTSPWAMIKKYGRSHIPRGDAQSLFEELDEKLREFGVFAVPVGEVENFCPDVGSHGPKFVSKLFSSTPLDDPKLEDLRSFISKVFGN
;
A
#
# COMPACT_ATOMS: atom_id res chain seq x y z
N MET A 1 17.25 44.51 28.11
CA MET A 1 16.41 44.17 26.97
C MET A 1 17.38 43.73 25.89
N GLN A 2 17.62 42.44 25.73
CA GLN A 2 18.36 41.92 24.59
C GLN A 2 17.34 41.86 23.45
N ASP A 3 17.57 42.66 22.40
CA ASP A 3 16.92 42.51 21.12
C ASP A 3 17.25 41.10 20.62
N THR A 4 16.27 40.21 20.66
CA THR A 4 16.33 38.96 19.94
C THR A 4 16.24 39.35 18.45
N GLU A 5 17.40 39.50 17.79
CA GLU A 5 17.47 39.58 16.33
C GLU A 5 16.64 38.40 15.76
N ALA A 6 15.61 38.71 14.99
CA ALA A 6 14.78 37.71 14.36
C ALA A 6 15.67 36.92 13.41
N LYS A 7 15.93 35.63 13.70
CA LYS A 7 16.68 34.74 12.83
C LYS A 7 16.10 34.79 11.41
N VAL A 8 16.95 35.03 10.42
CA VAL A 8 16.54 35.02 9.01
C VAL A 8 15.96 33.65 8.67
N LYS A 9 14.70 33.65 8.21
CA LYS A 9 13.99 32.41 7.90
C LYS A 9 14.41 31.90 6.53
N LYS A 10 14.67 30.59 6.44
CA LYS A 10 14.90 29.90 5.16
C LYS A 10 13.67 30.03 4.26
N PRO A 11 13.81 30.46 2.99
CA PRO A 11 12.74 30.34 2.01
C PRO A 11 12.24 28.90 1.91
N LYS A 12 10.95 28.71 1.59
CA LYS A 12 10.34 27.38 1.42
C LYS A 12 10.06 27.05 -0.03
N VAL A 13 10.11 25.76 -0.34
CA VAL A 13 9.75 25.22 -1.65
C VAL A 13 8.90 23.97 -1.48
N SER A 14 7.82 23.86 -2.24
CA SER A 14 7.00 22.66 -2.32
C SER A 14 6.61 22.35 -3.76
N ILE A 15 6.28 21.09 -4.04
CA ILE A 15 5.66 20.70 -5.29
C ILE A 15 4.18 21.10 -5.22
N SER A 16 3.73 21.95 -6.14
CA SER A 16 2.33 22.40 -6.19
C SER A 16 1.50 21.63 -7.20
N LYS A 17 2.11 21.14 -8.30
CA LYS A 17 1.37 20.43 -9.36
C LYS A 17 2.26 19.44 -10.09
N ILE A 18 1.70 18.29 -10.46
CA ILE A 18 2.35 17.31 -11.34
C ILE A 18 1.37 16.85 -12.42
N ARG A 19 1.86 16.77 -13.67
CA ARG A 19 1.18 16.12 -14.79
C ARG A 19 1.91 14.85 -15.18
N PHE A 20 1.17 13.74 -15.19
CA PHE A 20 1.66 12.41 -15.55
C PHE A 20 1.61 12.15 -17.06
N SER A 21 2.33 11.14 -17.54
CA SER A 21 2.37 10.77 -18.96
C SER A 21 1.02 10.26 -19.50
N GLY A 22 0.16 9.70 -18.64
CA GLY A 22 -1.22 9.34 -18.96
C GLY A 22 -2.19 10.53 -19.04
N GLY A 23 -1.69 11.78 -18.85
CA GLY A 23 -2.47 13.01 -18.98
C GLY A 23 -3.09 13.53 -17.68
N GLN A 24 -3.11 12.72 -16.59
CA GLN A 24 -3.66 13.14 -15.31
C GLN A 24 -2.84 14.26 -14.69
N VAL A 25 -3.54 15.21 -14.04
CA VAL A 25 -2.94 16.37 -13.37
C VAL A 25 -3.43 16.43 -11.94
N PHE A 26 -2.50 16.55 -10.99
CA PHE A 26 -2.82 16.65 -9.57
C PHE A 26 -2.17 17.87 -8.94
N ASP A 27 -2.93 18.54 -8.07
CA ASP A 27 -2.48 19.66 -7.25
C ASP A 27 -2.14 19.17 -5.84
N PHE A 28 -1.12 19.78 -5.20
CA PHE A 28 -0.58 19.38 -3.91
C PHE A 28 -0.48 20.58 -2.95
N GLU A 29 -0.62 20.27 -1.65
CA GLU A 29 -0.41 21.21 -0.56
C GLU A 29 1.04 21.14 -0.03
N ASP A 30 1.46 22.16 0.75
CA ASP A 30 2.87 22.34 1.12
C ASP A 30 3.45 21.26 2.04
N ASN A 31 2.65 20.68 2.92
CA ASN A 31 3.12 19.73 3.93
C ASN A 31 2.51 18.33 3.75
N GLU A 32 2.10 17.99 2.52
CA GLU A 32 1.44 16.72 2.26
C GLU A 32 2.36 15.51 2.39
N LYS A 33 1.80 14.44 2.94
CA LYS A 33 2.37 13.11 2.94
C LYS A 33 1.77 12.33 1.78
N ILE A 34 2.62 11.95 0.83
CA ILE A 34 2.20 11.36 -0.44
C ILE A 34 2.83 9.99 -0.57
N LEU A 35 1.99 8.95 -0.68
CA LEU A 35 2.43 7.59 -0.97
C LEU A 35 2.24 7.28 -2.45
N ILE A 36 3.30 6.82 -3.08
CA ILE A 36 3.31 6.36 -4.47
C ILE A 36 3.30 4.84 -4.45
N VAL A 37 2.20 4.25 -4.89
CA VAL A 37 1.96 2.80 -4.85
C VAL A 37 1.65 2.26 -6.25
N GLY A 38 1.50 0.96 -6.38
CA GLY A 38 1.17 0.30 -7.64
C GLY A 38 1.99 -0.97 -7.87
N PRO A 39 1.68 -1.74 -8.93
CA PRO A 39 2.35 -3.00 -9.21
C PRO A 39 3.85 -2.83 -9.50
N ASN A 40 4.54 -3.95 -9.55
CA ASN A 40 5.93 -3.97 -9.96
C ASN A 40 6.06 -3.38 -11.38
N ASN A 41 7.16 -2.66 -11.61
CA ASN A 41 7.43 -2.00 -12.89
C ASN A 41 6.41 -0.91 -13.31
N SER A 42 5.59 -0.40 -12.39
CA SER A 42 4.65 0.71 -12.68
C SER A 42 5.31 2.09 -12.76
N GLY A 43 6.63 2.20 -12.54
CA GLY A 43 7.37 3.45 -12.68
C GLY A 43 7.53 4.26 -11.38
N LYS A 44 7.29 3.69 -10.19
CA LYS A 44 7.39 4.41 -8.90
C LYS A 44 8.77 5.02 -8.64
N SER A 45 9.83 4.23 -8.71
CA SER A 45 11.22 4.73 -8.54
C SER A 45 11.64 5.67 -9.66
N GLU A 46 11.14 5.46 -10.89
CA GLU A 46 11.36 6.38 -12.00
C GLU A 46 10.69 7.74 -11.75
N PHE A 47 9.46 7.74 -11.24
CA PHE A 47 8.76 8.95 -10.82
C PHE A 47 9.61 9.80 -9.86
N LEU A 48 10.15 9.21 -8.79
CA LEU A 48 10.99 9.95 -7.84
C LEU A 48 12.29 10.45 -8.49
N ARG A 49 12.91 9.66 -9.37
CA ARG A 49 14.11 10.08 -10.12
C ARG A 49 13.83 11.24 -11.07
N GLU A 50 12.71 11.22 -11.76
CA GLU A 50 12.31 12.29 -12.66
C GLU A 50 11.97 13.58 -11.88
N VAL A 51 11.29 13.46 -10.73
CA VAL A 51 10.98 14.61 -9.86
C VAL A 51 12.27 15.30 -9.40
N ILE A 52 13.23 14.56 -8.83
CA ILE A 52 14.49 15.17 -8.37
C ILE A 52 15.31 15.74 -9.55
N ALA A 53 15.31 15.06 -10.69
CA ALA A 53 16.00 15.53 -11.89
C ALA A 53 15.41 16.85 -12.39
N ILE A 54 14.09 17.00 -12.40
CA ILE A 54 13.42 18.23 -12.79
C ILE A 54 13.78 19.36 -11.82
N ILE A 55 13.68 19.12 -10.51
CA ILE A 55 13.91 20.14 -9.48
C ILE A 55 15.38 20.59 -9.46
N CYS A 56 16.32 19.64 -9.42
CA CYS A 56 17.71 19.89 -9.09
C CYS A 56 18.65 19.93 -10.31
N TRP A 57 18.28 19.26 -11.40
CA TRP A 57 19.17 19.05 -12.55
C TRP A 57 18.62 19.57 -13.86
N HIS A 58 17.41 20.16 -13.85
CA HIS A 58 16.79 20.65 -15.08
C HIS A 58 17.68 21.72 -15.73
N ASN A 59 18.22 21.33 -16.87
CA ASN A 59 18.96 22.20 -17.76
C ASN A 59 18.40 22.02 -19.19
N LYS A 60 18.94 22.76 -20.18
CA LYS A 60 18.49 22.67 -21.59
C LYS A 60 18.60 21.26 -22.21
N GLN A 61 19.23 20.30 -21.51
CA GLN A 61 19.43 18.91 -21.97
C GLN A 61 18.34 17.95 -21.47
N ILE A 62 17.66 18.27 -20.34
CA ILE A 62 16.54 17.46 -19.84
C ILE A 62 15.26 17.98 -20.49
N ARG A 63 14.69 17.20 -21.40
CA ARG A 63 13.41 17.49 -22.03
C ARG A 63 12.33 16.70 -21.31
N PHE A 64 11.22 17.33 -20.95
CA PHE A 64 10.06 16.62 -20.40
C PHE A 64 9.50 15.53 -21.32
N GLU A 65 9.74 15.69 -22.62
CA GLU A 65 9.35 14.71 -23.64
C GLU A 65 10.03 13.35 -23.43
N ASP A 66 11.27 13.36 -22.92
CA ASP A 66 12.07 12.16 -22.67
C ASP A 66 11.67 11.46 -21.37
N ASN A 67 10.97 12.13 -20.46
CA ASN A 67 10.49 11.55 -19.22
C ASN A 67 9.38 10.53 -19.49
N LYS A 68 9.40 9.42 -18.76
CA LYS A 68 8.41 8.34 -18.90
C LYS A 68 7.16 8.57 -18.06
N VAL A 69 7.31 9.15 -16.87
CA VAL A 69 6.24 9.28 -15.88
C VAL A 69 5.78 10.72 -15.72
N VAL A 70 6.69 11.68 -15.51
CA VAL A 70 6.38 13.08 -15.21
C VAL A 70 6.54 13.94 -16.46
N LYS A 71 5.44 14.48 -16.99
CA LYS A 71 5.45 15.36 -18.16
C LYS A 71 5.48 16.85 -17.83
N HIS A 72 5.12 17.22 -16.59
CA HIS A 72 5.20 18.60 -16.10
C HIS A 72 5.20 18.61 -14.57
N LEU A 73 5.91 19.58 -13.98
CA LEU A 73 5.98 19.81 -12.55
C LEU A 73 6.04 21.30 -12.27
N GLU A 74 5.21 21.77 -11.34
CA GLU A 74 5.24 23.14 -10.86
C GLU A 74 5.68 23.19 -9.39
N LEU A 75 6.48 24.19 -9.06
CA LEU A 75 6.95 24.47 -7.71
C LEU A 75 6.28 25.71 -7.16
N ARG A 76 5.82 25.65 -5.93
CA ARG A 76 5.46 26.82 -5.12
C ARG A 76 6.69 27.23 -4.33
N LYS A 77 6.97 28.52 -4.27
CA LYS A 77 8.12 29.11 -3.57
C LYS A 77 7.64 30.22 -2.67
N GLU A 78 8.01 30.16 -1.41
CA GLU A 78 7.78 31.21 -0.43
C GLU A 78 9.10 31.90 -0.09
N GLY A 79 9.16 33.23 -0.25
CA GLY A 79 10.35 34.03 -0.08
C GLY A 79 11.03 34.38 -1.41
N SER A 80 12.03 35.27 -1.34
CA SER A 80 12.76 35.83 -2.46
C SER A 80 14.18 35.28 -2.56
N LEU A 81 14.86 35.61 -3.68
CA LEU A 81 16.30 35.33 -3.83
C LEU A 81 17.14 36.05 -2.76
N ASP A 82 16.72 37.24 -2.35
CA ASP A 82 17.43 38.02 -1.34
C ASP A 82 17.25 37.40 0.07
N ASP A 83 16.09 36.84 0.35
CA ASP A 83 15.87 36.05 1.59
C ASP A 83 16.78 34.80 1.60
N LEU A 84 16.92 34.11 0.47
CA LEU A 84 17.84 32.98 0.36
C LEU A 84 19.30 33.39 0.56
N ARG A 85 19.70 34.54 0.00
CA ARG A 85 21.06 35.06 0.22
C ARG A 85 21.31 35.41 1.68
N ALA A 86 20.40 36.15 2.31
CA ALA A 86 20.48 36.50 3.72
C ALA A 86 20.54 35.24 4.61
N PHE A 87 19.69 34.25 4.34
CA PHE A 87 19.72 32.98 5.08
C PHE A 87 21.07 32.26 4.93
N LEU A 88 21.63 32.19 3.72
CA LEU A 88 22.92 31.52 3.49
C LEU A 88 24.10 32.32 4.04
N GLU A 89 24.01 33.64 4.15
CA GLU A 89 25.04 34.47 4.79
C GLU A 89 25.14 34.16 6.30
N GLU A 90 24.03 33.87 6.96
CA GLU A 90 24.03 33.50 8.38
C GLU A 90 24.35 32.03 8.63
N ASN A 91 23.92 31.11 7.75
CA ASN A 91 23.88 29.67 8.04
C ASN A 91 24.85 28.83 7.20
N ALA A 92 25.65 29.43 6.32
CA ALA A 92 26.58 28.71 5.44
C ALA A 92 28.00 29.30 5.49
N ILE A 93 28.98 28.48 5.11
CA ILE A 93 30.37 28.94 4.97
C ILE A 93 30.63 29.43 3.55
N ARG A 94 30.97 30.69 3.39
CA ARG A 94 31.32 31.28 2.09
C ARG A 94 32.84 31.22 1.85
N LYS A 95 33.23 30.64 0.71
CA LYS A 95 34.61 30.56 0.23
C LYS A 95 34.70 31.13 -1.18
N LYS A 96 35.07 32.42 -1.33
CA LYS A 96 35.13 33.11 -2.62
C LYS A 96 33.78 33.00 -3.39
N GLU A 97 33.75 32.21 -4.46
CA GLU A 97 32.58 31.99 -5.32
C GLU A 97 31.76 30.77 -4.93
N GLN A 98 32.06 30.10 -3.82
CA GLN A 98 31.39 28.90 -3.34
C GLN A 98 30.76 29.11 -1.98
N ILE A 99 29.61 28.46 -1.78
CA ILE A 99 28.87 28.43 -0.53
C ILE A 99 28.74 26.96 -0.12
N ASP A 100 29.28 26.61 1.04
CA ASP A 100 29.14 25.31 1.66
C ASP A 100 27.98 25.38 2.66
N TYR A 101 26.83 24.77 2.33
CA TYR A 101 25.64 24.66 3.18
C TYR A 101 25.27 23.19 3.36
N GLN A 102 25.21 22.70 4.59
CA GLN A 102 25.05 21.28 4.91
C GLN A 102 26.04 20.42 4.08
N SER A 103 25.61 19.33 3.47
CA SER A 103 26.46 18.49 2.60
C SER A 103 26.64 19.03 1.17
N TYR A 104 26.10 20.20 0.87
CA TYR A 104 26.07 20.76 -0.47
C TYR A 104 27.06 21.90 -0.67
N ARG A 105 27.70 21.88 -1.83
CA ARG A 105 28.56 22.97 -2.30
C ARG A 105 27.96 23.62 -3.53
N ILE A 106 27.65 24.90 -3.43
CA ILE A 106 26.91 25.64 -4.45
C ILE A 106 27.77 26.82 -4.89
N HIS A 107 27.86 27.03 -6.19
CA HIS A 107 28.49 28.23 -6.75
C HIS A 107 27.55 29.42 -6.57
N THR A 108 28.08 30.60 -6.16
CA THR A 108 27.27 31.80 -5.92
C THR A 108 26.43 32.24 -7.11
N ASN A 109 26.93 32.04 -8.34
CA ASN A 109 26.20 32.34 -9.55
C ASN A 109 24.92 31.49 -9.73
N ASN A 110 24.90 30.30 -9.15
CA ASN A 110 23.73 29.40 -9.24
C ASN A 110 22.58 29.85 -8.34
N LEU A 111 22.79 30.75 -7.38
CA LEU A 111 21.71 31.24 -6.51
C LEU A 111 20.56 31.89 -7.30
N SER A 112 20.87 32.52 -8.44
CA SER A 112 19.87 33.11 -9.34
C SER A 112 18.86 32.10 -9.88
N HIS A 113 19.17 30.79 -9.85
CA HIS A 113 18.23 29.75 -10.25
C HIS A 113 17.01 29.68 -9.32
N PHE A 114 17.11 30.16 -8.07
CA PHE A 114 15.96 30.21 -7.17
C PHE A 114 14.80 31.03 -7.76
N SER A 115 15.10 32.07 -8.54
CA SER A 115 14.08 32.90 -9.22
C SER A 115 13.55 32.28 -10.53
N GLN A 116 14.13 31.18 -11.02
CA GLN A 116 13.71 30.49 -12.23
C GLN A 116 12.59 29.46 -11.93
N THR A 117 11.95 28.92 -12.95
CA THR A 117 10.91 27.90 -12.83
C THR A 117 11.42 26.67 -12.03
N TYR A 118 12.63 26.19 -12.34
CA TYR A 118 13.30 25.08 -11.65
C TYR A 118 14.56 25.56 -10.95
N LEU A 119 14.91 24.87 -9.86
CA LEU A 119 15.95 25.33 -8.94
C LEU A 119 17.37 25.00 -9.39
N GLY A 120 17.56 24.04 -10.30
CA GLY A 120 18.90 23.60 -10.69
C GLY A 120 19.74 23.18 -9.49
N ALA A 121 21.01 23.56 -9.45
CA ALA A 121 21.93 23.20 -8.36
C ALA A 121 21.49 23.71 -6.97
N VAL A 122 20.66 24.77 -6.90
CA VAL A 122 20.12 25.28 -5.64
C VAL A 122 19.06 24.35 -5.08
N GLY A 123 18.42 23.55 -5.92
CA GLY A 123 17.39 22.58 -5.51
C GLY A 123 17.86 21.61 -4.41
N GLN A 124 19.16 21.32 -4.35
CA GLN A 124 19.72 20.44 -3.31
C GLN A 124 19.57 21.00 -1.88
N ILE A 125 19.40 22.32 -1.71
CA ILE A 125 19.10 22.93 -0.40
C ILE A 125 17.71 22.56 0.09
N PHE A 126 16.80 22.34 -0.83
CA PHE A 126 15.36 22.17 -0.56
C PHE A 126 14.88 20.74 -0.72
N CYS A 127 15.52 19.96 -1.58
CA CYS A 127 15.03 18.65 -1.99
C CYS A 127 16.09 17.56 -1.78
N LYS A 128 15.70 16.48 -1.10
CA LYS A 128 16.53 15.30 -0.85
C LYS A 128 15.89 14.05 -1.44
N ASN A 129 16.69 13.26 -2.15
CA ASN A 129 16.31 11.91 -2.58
C ASN A 129 17.08 10.86 -1.78
N LEU A 130 16.36 9.93 -1.16
CA LEU A 130 16.87 8.89 -0.28
C LEU A 130 16.58 7.49 -0.86
N GLY A 131 17.51 6.98 -1.65
CA GLY A 131 17.52 5.58 -2.07
C GLY A 131 18.20 4.66 -1.04
N ALA A 132 18.12 3.34 -1.25
CA ALA A 132 18.61 2.32 -0.31
C ALA A 132 20.11 2.47 0.02
N GLU A 133 20.97 2.65 -0.98
CA GLU A 133 22.42 2.82 -0.79
C GLU A 133 22.74 4.10 -0.01
N GLY A 134 22.03 5.20 -0.32
CA GLY A 134 22.20 6.48 0.36
C GLY A 134 21.95 6.37 1.86
N ARG A 135 20.89 5.67 2.26
CA ARG A 135 20.53 5.46 3.67
C ARG A 135 21.61 4.73 4.46
N LEU A 136 22.19 3.69 3.88
CA LEU A 136 23.27 2.93 4.51
C LEU A 136 24.55 3.76 4.67
N SER A 137 24.87 4.61 3.71
CA SER A 137 26.06 5.47 3.74
C SER A 137 25.96 6.58 4.79
N ILE A 138 24.78 7.08 5.10
CA ILE A 138 24.54 8.13 6.08
C ILE A 138 24.96 7.71 7.49
N THR A 139 24.78 6.43 7.83
CA THR A 139 25.11 5.88 9.16
C THR A 139 26.59 5.59 9.35
N ALA A 140 27.41 5.74 8.33
CA ALA A 140 28.86 5.59 8.46
C ALA A 140 29.43 6.62 9.45
N VAL A 141 30.50 6.23 10.15
CA VAL A 141 31.19 7.13 11.06
C VAL A 141 31.68 8.37 10.35
N GLN A 142 31.35 9.53 10.88
CA GLN A 142 31.75 10.83 10.36
C GLN A 142 32.92 11.38 11.14
N ASN A 143 33.70 12.27 10.51
CA ASN A 143 34.72 13.06 11.24
C ASN A 143 34.07 14.18 12.03
N GLY A 144 34.56 14.43 13.22
CA GLY A 144 34.19 15.58 14.02
C GLY A 144 34.58 16.89 13.35
N ILE A 145 33.90 17.96 13.73
CA ILE A 145 34.16 19.32 13.28
C ILE A 145 34.59 20.18 14.46
N GLY A 146 35.40 21.22 14.24
CA GLY A 146 35.70 22.22 15.26
C GLY A 146 34.47 23.09 15.58
N ALA A 147 34.55 23.89 16.63
CA ALA A 147 33.42 24.73 17.08
C ALA A 147 32.85 25.64 15.97
N ASP A 148 33.72 26.17 15.11
CA ASP A 148 33.35 27.01 13.98
C ASP A 148 33.22 26.19 12.66
N GLY A 149 33.21 24.86 12.76
CA GLY A 149 33.17 23.97 11.63
C GLY A 149 31.76 23.86 11.02
N HIS A 150 31.74 23.68 9.72
CA HIS A 150 30.48 23.53 8.98
C HIS A 150 29.79 22.19 9.27
N LYS A 151 28.54 22.24 9.75
CA LYS A 151 27.70 21.06 10.06
C LYS A 151 27.18 20.43 8.78
N SER A 152 27.97 19.58 8.14
CA SER A 152 27.67 19.00 6.84
C SER A 152 26.98 17.63 6.89
N LYS A 153 26.77 17.07 8.07
CA LYS A 153 26.20 15.74 8.28
C LYS A 153 25.19 15.73 9.43
N PRO A 154 24.18 14.82 9.41
CA PRO A 154 23.25 14.68 10.53
C PRO A 154 23.96 14.48 11.87
N GLN A 155 25.05 13.70 11.89
CA GLN A 155 25.84 13.45 13.11
C GLN A 155 26.41 14.73 13.73
N HIS A 156 26.73 15.75 12.91
CA HIS A 156 27.21 17.04 13.45
C HIS A 156 26.11 17.81 14.18
N LEU A 157 24.85 17.70 13.68
CA LEU A 157 23.70 18.32 14.35
C LEU A 157 23.39 17.63 15.66
N MET A 158 23.35 16.28 15.64
CA MET A 158 23.12 15.46 16.84
C MET A 158 24.24 15.59 17.88
N TYR A 159 25.48 15.89 17.46
CA TYR A 159 26.60 16.13 18.36
C TYR A 159 26.42 17.41 19.16
N ASP A 160 25.90 18.47 18.53
CA ASP A 160 25.72 19.78 19.15
C ASP A 160 24.35 19.92 19.85
N ASP A 161 23.37 19.09 19.49
CA ASP A 161 22.02 19.14 20.03
C ASP A 161 21.65 17.77 20.66
N GLN A 162 21.74 17.73 22.00
CA GLN A 162 21.46 16.52 22.79
C GLN A 162 19.98 16.16 22.80
N ASP A 163 19.08 17.14 22.70
CA ASP A 163 17.63 16.88 22.63
C ASP A 163 17.28 16.23 21.30
N LEU A 164 17.90 16.68 20.20
CA LEU A 164 17.78 16.05 18.88
C LEU A 164 18.34 14.61 18.90
N MET A 165 19.53 14.40 19.49
CA MET A 165 20.11 13.05 19.62
C MET A 165 19.19 12.12 20.41
N LYS A 166 18.64 12.61 21.52
CA LYS A 166 17.69 11.86 22.35
C LYS A 166 16.41 11.55 21.58
N LYS A 167 15.82 12.52 20.90
CA LYS A 167 14.61 12.33 20.08
C LYS A 167 14.82 11.21 19.05
N ILE A 168 15.93 11.22 18.34
CA ILE A 168 16.27 10.19 17.34
C ILE A 168 16.48 8.83 18.01
N SER A 169 17.15 8.79 19.17
CA SER A 169 17.32 7.57 19.96
C SER A 169 15.97 6.99 20.42
N ASP A 170 15.06 7.83 20.92
CA ASP A 170 13.73 7.41 21.36
C ASP A 170 12.90 6.82 20.20
N LEU A 171 12.95 7.45 19.01
CA LEU A 171 12.29 6.96 17.81
C LEU A 171 12.88 5.62 17.34
N PHE A 172 14.20 5.46 17.38
CA PHE A 172 14.88 4.21 17.06
C PHE A 172 14.52 3.10 18.07
N ASN A 173 14.49 3.44 19.37
CA ASN A 173 14.16 2.51 20.45
C ASN A 173 12.74 1.93 20.32
N LYS A 174 11.77 2.72 19.85
CA LYS A 174 10.40 2.22 19.55
C LYS A 174 10.40 1.01 18.61
N SER A 175 11.37 0.90 17.70
CA SER A 175 11.44 -0.14 16.68
C SER A 175 12.37 -1.30 17.01
N PHE A 176 13.48 -1.03 17.71
CA PHE A 176 14.54 -2.03 17.94
C PHE A 176 14.73 -2.38 19.41
N GLN A 177 14.05 -1.69 20.34
CA GLN A 177 14.24 -1.83 21.80
C GLN A 177 15.71 -1.64 22.23
N GLN A 178 16.41 -0.81 21.50
CA GLN A 178 17.79 -0.41 21.74
C GLN A 178 17.92 1.09 21.49
N GLU A 179 18.81 1.74 22.20
CA GLU A 179 19.03 3.17 22.08
C GLU A 179 20.27 3.49 21.26
N LEU A 180 20.29 4.71 20.69
CA LEU A 180 21.42 5.27 20.00
C LEU A 180 22.08 6.30 20.91
N PHE A 181 23.41 6.25 21.01
CA PHE A 181 24.20 7.22 21.79
C PHE A 181 25.59 7.39 21.21
N MET A 182 26.21 8.55 21.46
CA MET A 182 27.44 8.95 20.80
C MET A 182 28.65 8.84 21.74
N ASP A 183 29.81 8.43 21.20
CA ASP A 183 31.10 8.56 21.88
C ASP A 183 31.68 9.96 21.61
N TYR A 184 31.51 10.87 22.57
CA TYR A 184 31.95 12.27 22.48
C TYR A 184 33.45 12.44 22.56
N ARG A 185 34.24 11.38 22.83
CA ARG A 185 35.70 11.43 22.96
C ARG A 185 36.46 10.60 21.92
N ALA A 186 35.77 10.11 20.89
CA ALA A 186 36.42 9.33 19.85
C ALA A 186 37.14 10.18 18.78
N SER A 187 37.49 11.45 19.10
CA SER A 187 38.17 12.37 18.16
C SER A 187 39.28 11.68 17.36
N PRO A 188 39.38 11.88 16.04
CA PRO A 188 38.59 12.84 15.22
C PRO A 188 37.23 12.32 14.71
N GLN A 189 36.75 11.22 15.18
CA GLN A 189 35.53 10.56 14.69
C GLN A 189 34.33 10.80 15.61
N LEU A 190 33.12 10.66 15.07
CA LEU A 190 31.85 10.73 15.78
C LEU A 190 31.09 9.38 15.62
N PRO A 191 31.54 8.31 16.29
CA PRO A 191 30.81 7.03 16.20
C PRO A 191 29.55 7.08 17.07
N ILE A 192 28.48 6.49 16.50
CA ILE A 192 27.23 6.23 17.21
C ILE A 192 27.20 4.75 17.59
N HIS A 193 26.84 4.48 18.83
CA HIS A 193 26.71 3.13 19.39
C HIS A 193 25.24 2.76 19.57
N VAL A 194 24.96 1.46 19.60
CA VAL A 194 23.61 0.89 19.71
C VAL A 194 23.56 -0.06 20.90
N GLY A 195 22.60 0.09 21.78
CA GLY A 195 22.41 -0.80 22.91
C GLY A 195 21.79 -0.14 24.13
N THR A 196 22.30 -0.46 25.31
CA THR A 196 21.88 0.18 26.56
C THR A 196 22.77 1.40 26.84
N PRO A 197 22.20 2.60 26.92
CA PRO A 197 22.97 3.80 27.17
C PRO A 197 23.60 3.78 28.59
N PRO A 198 24.72 4.48 28.79
CA PRO A 198 25.28 4.69 30.12
C PRO A 198 24.28 5.40 31.03
N ASP A 199 24.25 4.99 32.30
CA ASP A 199 23.43 5.63 33.34
C ASP A 199 24.02 6.99 33.74
N ILE A 200 23.51 8.05 33.08
CA ILE A 200 24.00 9.42 33.29
C ILE A 200 23.76 9.98 34.70
N GLU A 201 22.88 9.37 35.51
CA GLU A 201 22.71 9.75 36.92
C GLU A 201 23.91 9.31 37.79
N LYS A 202 24.60 8.25 37.38
CA LYS A 202 25.78 7.69 38.04
C LYS A 202 27.11 8.17 37.48
N ILE A 203 27.09 8.81 36.33
CA ILE A 203 28.27 9.24 35.58
C ILE A 203 28.37 10.77 35.60
N PRO A 204 29.53 11.36 35.88
CA PRO A 204 29.67 12.82 36.04
C PRO A 204 29.25 13.64 34.82
N ASN A 205 29.58 13.16 33.62
CA ASN A 205 29.20 13.80 32.35
C ASN A 205 29.53 12.87 31.17
N GLN A 206 29.00 13.21 29.98
CA GLN A 206 29.14 12.42 28.75
C GLN A 206 30.57 12.43 28.14
N VAL A 207 31.49 13.17 28.70
CA VAL A 207 32.92 13.20 28.29
C VAL A 207 33.85 12.59 29.33
N SER A 208 33.33 11.99 30.41
CA SER A 208 34.12 11.30 31.44
C SER A 208 34.67 9.96 30.91
N ASN A 209 35.71 9.42 31.56
CA ASN A 209 36.25 8.12 31.21
C ASN A 209 35.23 7.01 31.43
N GLU A 210 34.49 7.11 32.52
CA GLU A 210 33.45 6.18 32.91
C GLU A 210 32.35 6.08 31.82
N TYR A 211 31.92 7.22 31.27
CA TYR A 211 30.97 7.27 30.18
C TYR A 211 31.52 6.56 28.95
N VAL A 212 32.73 6.88 28.53
CA VAL A 212 33.37 6.32 27.34
C VAL A 212 33.56 4.80 27.45
N GLU A 213 33.95 4.31 28.64
CA GLU A 213 34.11 2.88 28.90
C GLU A 213 32.75 2.13 28.76
N GLU A 214 31.67 2.69 29.29
CA GLU A 214 30.33 2.10 29.14
C GLU A 214 29.83 2.16 27.70
N VAL A 215 30.00 3.29 27.00
CA VAL A 215 29.64 3.43 25.58
C VAL A 215 30.31 2.36 24.73
N ARG A 216 31.62 2.16 24.89
CA ARG A 216 32.43 1.26 24.07
C ARG A 216 32.21 -0.21 24.33
N LYS A 217 31.46 -0.59 25.36
CA LYS A 217 30.95 -1.97 25.53
C LYS A 217 29.86 -2.33 24.52
N ASN A 218 29.21 -1.35 23.94
CA ASN A 218 28.16 -1.51 22.99
C ASN A 218 28.70 -1.47 21.54
N PRO A 219 28.14 -2.23 20.61
CA PRO A 219 28.58 -2.22 19.22
C PRO A 219 28.26 -0.88 18.55
N ARG A 220 29.00 -0.55 17.50
CA ARG A 220 28.79 0.65 16.70
C ARG A 220 27.64 0.44 15.70
N LEU A 221 26.91 1.52 15.39
CA LEU A 221 25.81 1.51 14.43
C LEU A 221 26.26 1.13 13.01
N ASP A 222 27.42 1.61 12.57
CA ASP A 222 27.96 1.32 11.23
C ASP A 222 28.38 -0.15 11.05
N GLY A 223 28.53 -0.90 12.15
CA GLY A 223 28.76 -2.34 12.17
C GLY A 223 27.48 -3.18 12.32
N GLN A 224 26.30 -2.58 12.44
CA GLN A 224 25.04 -3.31 12.55
C GLN A 224 24.52 -3.83 11.20
N GLY A 225 23.51 -4.69 11.26
CA GLY A 225 22.80 -5.15 10.06
C GLY A 225 22.11 -4.01 9.30
N ASP A 226 21.95 -4.20 8.01
CA ASP A 226 21.44 -3.15 7.10
C ASP A 226 20.04 -2.63 7.48
N GLY A 227 19.21 -3.42 8.16
CA GLY A 227 17.91 -2.98 8.67
C GLY A 227 18.03 -1.84 9.69
N MET A 228 18.87 -2.00 10.72
CA MET A 228 19.12 -0.94 11.71
C MET A 228 19.74 0.29 11.08
N ARG A 229 20.71 0.09 10.17
CA ARG A 229 21.39 1.18 9.47
C ARG A 229 20.44 1.94 8.55
N SER A 230 19.63 1.24 7.76
CA SER A 230 18.66 1.86 6.87
C SER A 230 17.63 2.69 7.65
N TYR A 231 17.08 2.13 8.74
CA TYR A 231 16.13 2.83 9.61
C TYR A 231 16.74 4.08 10.23
N ALA A 232 17.93 3.96 10.86
CA ALA A 232 18.64 5.08 11.45
C ALA A 232 18.99 6.15 10.40
N GLY A 233 19.43 5.74 9.20
CA GLY A 233 19.73 6.67 8.10
C GLY A 233 18.52 7.48 7.64
N ILE A 234 17.34 6.88 7.63
CA ILE A 234 16.08 7.60 7.34
C ILE A 234 15.81 8.62 8.46
N LEU A 235 15.88 8.21 9.73
CA LEU A 235 15.68 9.14 10.86
C LEU A 235 16.64 10.31 10.82
N PHE A 236 17.91 10.05 10.52
CA PHE A 236 18.96 11.09 10.45
C PHE A 236 18.65 12.15 9.38
N GLU A 237 18.11 11.75 8.25
CA GLU A 237 17.78 12.71 7.18
C GLU A 237 16.41 13.37 7.35
N VAL A 238 15.41 12.65 7.85
CA VAL A 238 14.05 13.18 7.95
C VAL A 238 13.84 14.01 9.23
N VAL A 239 14.50 13.61 10.34
CA VAL A 239 14.30 14.24 11.64
C VAL A 239 15.40 15.24 11.98
N ALA A 240 16.68 14.93 11.64
CA ALA A 240 17.78 15.84 11.97
C ALA A 240 18.01 16.91 10.90
N ILE A 241 17.67 16.65 9.64
CA ILE A 241 17.83 17.62 8.54
C ILE A 241 16.46 17.97 7.99
N GLU A 242 16.09 19.24 8.09
CA GLU A 242 14.82 19.73 7.54
C GLU A 242 14.95 20.01 6.02
N HIS A 243 14.57 19.06 5.20
CA HIS A 243 14.36 19.27 3.78
C HIS A 243 12.91 19.70 3.52
N ASP A 244 12.70 20.61 2.57
CA ASP A 244 11.37 21.09 2.20
C ASP A 244 10.60 20.00 1.41
N ILE A 245 11.33 19.21 0.62
CA ILE A 245 10.82 18.09 -0.16
C ILE A 245 11.71 16.87 0.08
N THR A 246 11.16 15.81 0.66
CA THR A 246 11.86 14.53 0.82
C THR A 246 11.26 13.49 -0.10
N LEU A 247 12.12 12.87 -0.93
CA LEU A 247 11.77 11.77 -1.81
C LEU A 247 12.40 10.49 -1.24
N LEU A 248 11.59 9.52 -0.89
CA LEU A 248 12.04 8.29 -0.21
C LEU A 248 11.62 7.07 -1.03
N ASP A 249 12.61 6.34 -1.55
CA ASP A 249 12.37 5.17 -2.39
C ASP A 249 12.51 3.88 -1.58
N GLU A 250 11.43 3.08 -1.54
CA GLU A 250 11.34 1.76 -0.89
C GLU A 250 11.92 1.76 0.55
N PRO A 251 11.35 2.54 1.49
CA PRO A 251 11.85 2.60 2.88
C PRO A 251 11.83 1.25 3.61
N GLU A 252 11.01 0.32 3.15
CA GLU A 252 10.89 -1.04 3.65
C GLU A 252 12.12 -1.92 3.42
N ALA A 253 13.00 -1.56 2.48
CA ALA A 253 14.17 -2.37 2.18
C ALA A 253 15.01 -2.65 3.44
N PHE A 254 15.31 -3.93 3.66
CA PHE A 254 16.03 -4.49 4.82
C PHE A 254 15.25 -4.54 6.14
N LEU A 255 13.96 -4.15 6.19
CA LEU A 255 13.15 -4.13 7.40
C LEU A 255 12.19 -5.34 7.49
N HIS A 256 11.83 -5.70 8.71
CA HIS A 256 10.76 -6.66 8.98
C HIS A 256 9.39 -5.93 9.15
N PRO A 257 8.25 -6.61 8.91
CA PRO A 257 6.92 -5.98 8.92
C PRO A 257 6.61 -5.08 10.12
N PRO A 258 6.90 -5.45 11.40
CA PRO A 258 6.66 -4.55 12.52
C PRO A 258 7.48 -3.26 12.47
N GLN A 259 8.72 -3.34 11.98
CA GLN A 259 9.61 -2.18 11.83
C GLN A 259 9.17 -1.28 10.67
N MET A 260 8.68 -1.88 9.56
CA MET A 260 8.09 -1.13 8.45
C MET A 260 6.90 -0.30 8.91
N ARG A 261 5.99 -0.89 9.69
CA ARG A 261 4.83 -0.19 10.24
C ARG A 261 5.23 0.97 11.15
N ARG A 262 6.18 0.73 12.06
CA ARG A 262 6.72 1.77 12.94
C ARG A 262 7.42 2.88 12.15
N LEU A 263 8.16 2.54 11.10
CA LEU A 263 8.78 3.53 10.23
C LEU A 263 7.73 4.40 9.54
N GLY A 264 6.67 3.79 8.99
CA GLY A 264 5.56 4.52 8.38
C GLY A 264 4.88 5.48 9.36
N GLU A 265 4.60 5.04 10.60
CA GLU A 265 4.06 5.88 11.68
C GLU A 265 5.00 7.05 11.97
N THR A 266 6.29 6.78 12.18
CA THR A 266 7.31 7.80 12.47
C THR A 266 7.44 8.83 11.34
N LEU A 267 7.47 8.40 10.08
CA LEU A 267 7.56 9.31 8.95
C LEU A 267 6.33 10.20 8.82
N ALA A 268 5.14 9.64 9.09
CA ALA A 268 3.89 10.40 9.06
C ALA A 268 3.80 11.45 10.18
N GLU A 269 4.32 11.14 11.36
CA GLU A 269 4.33 12.04 12.53
C GLU A 269 5.43 13.10 12.45
N GLU A 270 6.65 12.70 12.05
CA GLU A 270 7.85 13.53 12.19
C GLU A 270 8.22 14.32 10.94
N ALA A 271 7.75 13.93 9.74
CA ALA A 271 8.02 14.72 8.55
C ALA A 271 7.29 16.07 8.60
N ALA A 272 8.04 17.13 8.85
CA ALA A 272 7.51 18.49 9.00
C ALA A 272 7.04 19.10 7.66
N ASN A 273 7.67 18.69 6.56
CA ASN A 273 7.47 19.24 5.22
C ASN A 273 6.92 18.17 4.27
N GLN A 274 6.91 18.47 2.97
CA GLN A 274 6.37 17.56 1.95
C GLN A 274 7.23 16.31 1.81
N ILE A 275 6.62 15.12 1.94
CA ILE A 275 7.30 13.84 1.75
C ILE A 275 6.58 12.98 0.71
N LEU A 276 7.34 12.48 -0.27
CA LEU A 276 6.87 11.54 -1.28
C LEU A 276 7.59 10.21 -1.08
N VAL A 277 6.83 9.17 -0.81
CA VAL A 277 7.37 7.83 -0.51
C VAL A 277 6.87 6.83 -1.53
N SER A 278 7.78 6.21 -2.28
CA SER A 278 7.43 5.04 -3.08
C SER A 278 7.54 3.78 -2.23
N THR A 279 6.55 2.92 -2.28
CA THR A 279 6.53 1.69 -1.48
C THR A 279 5.79 0.55 -2.18
N HIS A 280 6.20 -0.67 -1.85
CA HIS A 280 5.50 -1.93 -2.15
C HIS A 280 4.94 -2.59 -0.89
N SER A 281 5.07 -1.95 0.27
CA SER A 281 4.73 -2.53 1.56
C SER A 281 3.40 -2.02 2.09
N SER A 282 2.46 -2.92 2.29
CA SER A 282 1.23 -2.62 3.03
C SER A 282 1.48 -2.23 4.48
N ASP A 283 2.58 -2.69 5.09
CA ASP A 283 2.95 -2.29 6.45
C ASP A 283 3.43 -0.83 6.52
N ILE A 284 4.20 -0.35 5.53
CA ILE A 284 4.52 1.08 5.40
C ILE A 284 3.25 1.90 5.24
N LEU A 285 2.37 1.49 4.32
CA LEU A 285 1.08 2.16 4.09
C LEU A 285 0.26 2.23 5.38
N ARG A 286 0.08 1.11 6.08
CA ARG A 286 -0.67 1.05 7.35
C ARG A 286 -0.03 1.93 8.42
N GLY A 287 1.30 1.98 8.48
CA GLY A 287 2.03 2.87 9.37
C GLY A 287 1.71 4.35 9.08
N PHE A 288 1.78 4.77 7.83
CA PHE A 288 1.42 6.13 7.43
C PHE A 288 -0.03 6.48 7.78
N LEU A 289 -0.98 5.57 7.52
CA LEU A 289 -2.40 5.79 7.83
C LEU A 289 -2.65 5.94 9.34
N ASN A 290 -1.91 5.19 10.17
CA ASN A 290 -2.00 5.32 11.63
C ASN A 290 -1.37 6.63 12.13
N GLY A 291 -0.14 6.94 11.72
CA GLY A 291 0.62 8.09 12.23
C GLY A 291 0.08 9.44 11.76
N ALA A 292 -0.44 9.52 10.54
CA ALA A 292 -1.00 10.77 9.99
C ALA A 292 -2.47 11.00 10.35
N GLY A 293 -3.11 10.09 11.10
CA GLY A 293 -4.55 10.16 11.34
C GLY A 293 -5.36 10.23 10.04
N GLY A 294 -4.85 9.58 8.96
CA GLY A 294 -5.44 9.55 7.63
C GLY A 294 -5.17 10.77 6.74
N ALA A 295 -4.40 11.76 7.18
CA ALA A 295 -4.00 12.90 6.34
C ALA A 295 -2.90 12.51 5.33
N VAL A 296 -3.13 11.42 4.59
CA VAL A 296 -2.22 10.86 3.59
C VAL A 296 -2.89 10.85 2.23
N ARG A 297 -2.18 11.27 1.22
CA ARG A 297 -2.59 11.14 -0.19
C ARG A 297 -1.96 9.89 -0.79
N ILE A 298 -2.74 9.09 -1.50
CA ILE A 298 -2.23 7.91 -2.21
C ILE A 298 -2.33 8.17 -3.71
N ILE A 299 -1.22 7.95 -4.41
CA ILE A 299 -1.16 7.97 -5.87
C ILE A 299 -0.77 6.58 -6.33
N ARG A 300 -1.69 5.89 -6.99
CA ARG A 300 -1.42 4.60 -7.61
C ARG A 300 -1.00 4.79 -9.06
N LEU A 301 0.20 4.31 -9.37
CA LEU A 301 0.72 4.27 -10.72
C LEU A 301 0.42 2.92 -11.37
N GLN A 302 -0.03 2.96 -12.60
CA GLN A 302 -0.23 1.79 -13.45
C GLN A 302 0.35 2.06 -14.82
N ARG A 303 1.19 1.15 -15.30
CA ARG A 303 1.79 1.25 -16.61
C ARG A 303 0.89 0.57 -17.64
N ASP A 304 0.57 1.31 -18.70
CA ASP A 304 -0.08 0.79 -19.90
C ASP A 304 0.80 1.08 -21.11
N ASN A 305 1.49 0.05 -21.59
CA ASN A 305 2.52 0.15 -22.62
C ASN A 305 3.61 1.16 -22.22
N ASP A 306 3.68 2.30 -22.90
CA ASP A 306 4.65 3.36 -22.66
C ASP A 306 4.09 4.52 -21.81
N LEU A 307 2.83 4.44 -21.39
CA LEU A 307 2.19 5.48 -20.59
C LEU A 307 2.05 5.02 -19.13
N ASN A 308 2.23 5.96 -18.21
CA ASN A 308 1.95 5.78 -16.80
C ASN A 308 0.67 6.55 -16.44
N ASN A 309 -0.39 5.80 -16.21
CA ASN A 309 -1.63 6.32 -15.66
C ASN A 309 -1.49 6.46 -14.15
N ALA A 310 -2.05 7.52 -13.60
CA ALA A 310 -2.05 7.79 -12.18
C ALA A 310 -3.48 7.96 -11.66
N THR A 311 -3.82 7.23 -10.61
CA THR A 311 -5.08 7.42 -9.86
C THR A 311 -4.76 7.99 -8.50
N MET A 312 -5.44 9.07 -8.10
CA MET A 312 -5.20 9.74 -6.84
C MET A 312 -6.40 9.57 -5.91
N THR A 313 -6.14 9.13 -4.70
CA THR A 313 -7.14 9.07 -3.64
C THR A 313 -6.84 10.16 -2.61
N SER A 314 -7.85 11.01 -2.35
CA SER A 314 -7.71 12.15 -1.44
C SER A 314 -7.61 11.71 0.02
N PRO A 315 -7.00 12.53 0.92
CA PRO A 315 -6.93 12.21 2.34
C PRO A 315 -8.30 11.97 2.99
N ALA A 316 -9.31 12.76 2.63
CA ALA A 316 -10.66 12.59 3.17
C ALA A 316 -11.24 11.20 2.84
N ARG A 317 -11.08 10.76 1.59
CA ARG A 317 -11.56 9.45 1.16
C ARG A 317 -10.77 8.30 1.78
N ILE A 318 -9.45 8.47 1.92
CA ILE A 318 -8.62 7.49 2.61
C ILE A 318 -9.07 7.29 4.06
N ASN A 319 -9.42 8.36 4.77
CA ASN A 319 -9.96 8.28 6.13
C ASN A 319 -11.25 7.47 6.19
N GLU A 320 -12.21 7.77 5.32
CA GLU A 320 -13.47 7.02 5.25
C GLU A 320 -13.25 5.53 5.00
N LEU A 321 -12.30 5.18 4.13
CA LEU A 321 -11.95 3.79 3.85
C LEU A 321 -11.22 3.14 5.04
N TRP A 322 -10.32 3.86 5.70
CA TRP A 322 -9.55 3.35 6.84
C TRP A 322 -10.38 3.13 8.10
N ASP A 323 -11.50 3.84 8.26
CA ASP A 323 -12.43 3.65 9.36
C ASP A 323 -13.29 2.38 9.20
N GLN A 324 -13.28 1.74 8.02
CA GLN A 324 -13.99 0.49 7.79
C GLN A 324 -13.18 -0.71 8.29
N PRO A 325 -13.69 -1.52 9.24
CA PRO A 325 -12.97 -2.66 9.79
C PRO A 325 -12.58 -3.69 8.72
N GLU A 326 -13.43 -3.86 7.71
CA GLU A 326 -13.24 -4.77 6.59
C GLU A 326 -11.99 -4.43 5.75
N LEU A 327 -11.59 -3.15 5.71
CA LEU A 327 -10.38 -2.69 5.03
C LEU A 327 -9.18 -2.61 5.96
N ARG A 328 -9.40 -2.04 7.16
CA ARG A 328 -8.32 -1.78 8.13
C ARG A 328 -7.64 -3.06 8.65
N TYR A 329 -8.42 -4.11 8.91
CA TYR A 329 -7.94 -5.34 9.54
C TYR A 329 -7.83 -6.54 8.59
N SER A 330 -8.16 -6.35 7.31
CA SER A 330 -7.99 -7.36 6.26
C SER A 330 -6.74 -7.08 5.40
N ASN A 331 -6.46 -8.00 4.49
CA ASN A 331 -5.41 -7.81 3.48
C ASN A 331 -5.94 -7.11 2.20
N ALA A 332 -7.14 -6.49 2.28
CA ALA A 332 -7.74 -5.86 1.10
C ALA A 332 -6.86 -4.76 0.48
N LEU A 333 -6.17 -3.98 1.33
CA LEU A 333 -5.27 -2.93 0.86
C LEU A 333 -4.01 -3.46 0.15
N ASP A 334 -3.64 -4.73 0.33
CA ASP A 334 -2.51 -5.32 -0.39
C ASP A 334 -2.78 -5.34 -1.90
N GLY A 335 -4.06 -5.37 -2.29
CA GLY A 335 -4.48 -5.31 -3.69
C GLY A 335 -3.98 -4.10 -4.48
N ILE A 336 -3.68 -2.97 -3.83
CA ILE A 336 -3.20 -1.77 -4.54
C ILE A 336 -1.80 -1.95 -5.14
N PHE A 337 -1.04 -2.94 -4.68
CA PHE A 337 0.30 -3.27 -5.16
C PHE A 337 0.30 -4.26 -6.32
N HIS A 338 -0.86 -4.80 -6.72
CA HIS A 338 -1.02 -5.78 -7.80
C HIS A 338 -1.67 -5.16 -9.04
N GLU A 339 -1.53 -5.82 -10.21
CA GLU A 339 -2.15 -5.37 -11.46
C GLU A 339 -3.67 -5.50 -11.39
N GLN A 340 -4.16 -6.60 -10.81
CA GLN A 340 -5.58 -6.83 -10.58
C GLN A 340 -5.84 -7.54 -9.25
N VAL A 341 -7.09 -7.51 -8.83
CA VAL A 341 -7.58 -8.20 -7.64
C VAL A 341 -8.75 -9.11 -8.02
N ILE A 342 -8.77 -10.31 -7.46
CA ILE A 342 -9.93 -11.19 -7.47
C ILE A 342 -10.45 -11.29 -6.04
N ILE A 343 -11.68 -10.80 -5.82
CA ILE A 343 -12.37 -10.90 -4.52
C ILE A 343 -13.20 -12.18 -4.53
N CYS A 344 -13.03 -13.02 -3.50
CA CYS A 344 -13.80 -14.25 -3.29
C CYS A 344 -14.56 -14.20 -1.97
N GLU A 345 -15.50 -15.12 -1.75
CA GLU A 345 -16.24 -15.18 -0.50
C GLU A 345 -15.36 -15.60 0.67
N ASP A 346 -14.55 -16.65 0.49
CA ASP A 346 -13.72 -17.27 1.51
C ASP A 346 -12.25 -17.41 1.11
N ASP A 347 -11.38 -17.57 2.09
CA ASP A 347 -9.94 -17.84 1.91
C ASP A 347 -9.69 -19.19 1.20
N SER A 348 -10.57 -20.18 1.39
CA SER A 348 -10.49 -21.46 0.68
C SER A 348 -10.69 -21.30 -0.84
N ASP A 349 -11.62 -20.43 -1.25
CA ASP A 349 -11.88 -20.12 -2.65
C ASP A 349 -10.66 -19.41 -3.27
N CYS A 350 -10.14 -18.41 -2.57
CA CYS A 350 -8.91 -17.70 -2.95
C CYS A 350 -7.76 -18.68 -3.21
N ARG A 351 -7.53 -19.61 -2.30
CA ARG A 351 -6.45 -20.60 -2.44
C ARG A 351 -6.64 -21.53 -3.63
N LEU A 352 -7.86 -21.99 -3.85
CA LEU A 352 -8.15 -22.88 -4.98
C LEU A 352 -7.97 -22.16 -6.30
N TYR A 353 -8.60 -20.99 -6.47
CA TYR A 353 -8.53 -20.23 -7.71
C TYR A 353 -7.10 -19.78 -8.02
N ASN A 354 -6.35 -19.34 -7.01
CA ASN A 354 -4.95 -19.00 -7.18
C ASN A 354 -4.12 -20.21 -7.66
N SER A 355 -4.30 -21.38 -7.04
CA SER A 355 -3.56 -22.59 -7.42
C SER A 355 -3.86 -23.04 -8.85
N ILE A 356 -5.10 -22.92 -9.28
CA ILE A 356 -5.50 -23.23 -10.67
C ILE A 356 -4.91 -22.20 -11.64
N ALA A 357 -4.96 -20.91 -11.31
CA ALA A 357 -4.39 -19.85 -12.14
C ALA A 357 -2.87 -20.01 -12.29
N ASP A 358 -2.16 -20.31 -11.19
CA ASP A 358 -0.73 -20.62 -11.22
C ASP A 358 -0.40 -21.84 -12.09
N HIS A 359 -1.22 -22.87 -12.02
CA HIS A 359 -1.05 -24.06 -12.87
C HIS A 359 -1.25 -23.69 -14.35
N LEU A 360 -2.35 -22.98 -14.67
CA LEU A 360 -2.65 -22.54 -16.04
C LEU A 360 -1.55 -21.61 -16.58
N GLY A 361 -1.04 -20.69 -15.78
CA GLY A 361 0.06 -19.78 -16.17
C GLY A 361 1.34 -20.52 -16.52
N ARG A 362 1.59 -21.69 -15.91
CA ARG A 362 2.75 -22.53 -16.24
C ARG A 362 2.58 -23.31 -17.53
N ILE A 363 1.38 -23.83 -17.81
CA ILE A 363 1.11 -24.65 -19.00
C ILE A 363 0.72 -23.82 -20.22
N GLU A 364 0.20 -22.60 -20.02
CA GLU A 364 -0.23 -21.67 -21.07
C GLU A 364 0.46 -20.29 -20.94
N PRO A 365 1.80 -20.22 -20.94
CA PRO A 365 2.53 -18.96 -20.72
C PRO A 365 2.33 -17.92 -21.83
N GLN A 366 1.77 -18.33 -22.97
CA GLN A 366 1.42 -17.45 -24.09
C GLN A 366 0.16 -16.61 -23.85
N LYS A 367 -0.68 -17.02 -22.89
CA LYS A 367 -1.87 -16.27 -22.48
C LYS A 367 -1.51 -15.19 -21.44
N LYS A 368 -2.41 -14.23 -21.23
CA LYS A 368 -2.19 -13.13 -20.30
C LYS A 368 -2.58 -13.52 -18.88
N TRP A 369 -1.59 -13.60 -17.99
CA TRP A 369 -1.75 -13.86 -16.55
C TRP A 369 -1.18 -12.70 -15.75
N PRO A 370 -1.98 -11.60 -15.54
CA PRO A 370 -1.50 -10.45 -14.78
C PRO A 370 -1.23 -10.80 -13.31
N ASP A 371 -0.33 -10.04 -12.69
CA ASP A 371 -0.07 -10.15 -11.26
C ASP A 371 -1.34 -9.87 -10.45
N THR A 372 -1.82 -10.90 -9.74
CA THR A 372 -3.17 -10.94 -9.16
C THR A 372 -3.14 -11.19 -7.66
N ALA A 373 -3.74 -10.30 -6.89
CA ALA A 373 -4.05 -10.56 -5.49
C ALA A 373 -5.43 -11.22 -5.35
N TYR A 374 -5.51 -12.22 -4.48
CA TYR A 374 -6.77 -12.87 -4.12
C TYR A 374 -7.19 -12.43 -2.71
N ILE A 375 -8.37 -11.82 -2.60
CA ILE A 375 -8.83 -11.21 -1.36
C ILE A 375 -10.10 -11.92 -0.87
N PRO A 376 -10.03 -12.61 0.28
CA PRO A 376 -11.22 -13.15 0.90
C PRO A 376 -12.03 -12.03 1.55
N SER A 377 -13.33 -11.95 1.23
CA SER A 377 -14.22 -10.93 1.79
C SER A 377 -14.76 -11.28 3.19
N GLY A 378 -14.71 -12.55 3.57
CA GLY A 378 -15.34 -13.03 4.81
C GLY A 378 -16.87 -13.08 4.75
N GLY A 379 -17.42 -13.10 3.54
CA GLY A 379 -18.84 -13.22 3.24
C GLY A 379 -19.34 -12.19 2.23
N LYS A 380 -20.43 -12.51 1.57
CA LYS A 380 -20.98 -11.75 0.43
C LYS A 380 -21.23 -10.27 0.71
N SER A 381 -21.72 -9.94 1.90
CA SER A 381 -22.07 -8.56 2.28
C SER A 381 -20.89 -7.58 2.30
N ALA A 382 -19.65 -8.07 2.45
CA ALA A 382 -18.46 -7.24 2.46
C ALA A 382 -17.87 -7.02 1.04
N ILE A 383 -18.23 -7.87 0.06
CA ILE A 383 -17.70 -7.79 -1.30
C ILE A 383 -17.86 -6.40 -1.94
N PRO A 384 -19.07 -5.78 -1.94
CA PRO A 384 -19.25 -4.48 -2.58
C PRO A 384 -18.38 -3.38 -1.97
N LYS A 385 -18.23 -3.37 -0.65
CA LYS A 385 -17.41 -2.37 0.05
C LYS A 385 -15.94 -2.48 -0.32
N ILE A 386 -15.40 -3.72 -0.33
CA ILE A 386 -14.00 -3.97 -0.70
C ILE A 386 -13.77 -3.63 -2.17
N ALA A 387 -14.69 -4.05 -3.05
CA ALA A 387 -14.64 -3.77 -4.48
C ALA A 387 -14.62 -2.26 -4.75
N GLN A 388 -15.55 -1.51 -4.14
CA GLN A 388 -15.64 -0.06 -4.28
C GLN A 388 -14.33 0.62 -3.86
N ALA A 389 -13.80 0.27 -2.69
CA ALA A 389 -12.56 0.86 -2.18
C ALA A 389 -11.38 0.66 -3.14
N LEU A 390 -11.22 -0.55 -3.67
CA LEU A 390 -10.14 -0.87 -4.59
C LEU A 390 -10.32 -0.23 -5.96
N CYS A 391 -11.54 -0.21 -6.51
CA CYS A 391 -11.85 0.47 -7.77
C CYS A 391 -11.58 1.97 -7.69
N GLU A 392 -11.96 2.63 -6.59
CA GLU A 392 -11.68 4.05 -6.36
C GLU A 392 -10.18 4.36 -6.26
N MET A 393 -9.37 3.41 -5.79
CA MET A 393 -7.91 3.50 -5.80
C MET A 393 -7.29 3.11 -7.17
N GLY A 394 -8.10 2.85 -8.20
CA GLY A 394 -7.65 2.55 -9.55
C GLY A 394 -7.18 1.10 -9.75
N VAL A 395 -7.58 0.18 -8.86
CA VAL A 395 -7.29 -1.25 -9.01
C VAL A 395 -8.30 -1.89 -9.96
N THR A 396 -7.85 -2.73 -10.86
CA THR A 396 -8.74 -3.59 -11.66
C THR A 396 -9.29 -4.70 -10.77
N VAL A 397 -10.59 -4.66 -10.50
CA VAL A 397 -11.24 -5.61 -9.59
C VAL A 397 -12.09 -6.60 -10.39
N LYS A 398 -11.98 -7.87 -10.04
CA LYS A 398 -12.89 -8.94 -10.43
C LYS A 398 -13.46 -9.59 -9.19
N VAL A 399 -14.68 -10.09 -9.29
CA VAL A 399 -15.37 -10.76 -8.20
C VAL A 399 -15.77 -12.16 -8.64
N VAL A 400 -15.43 -13.15 -7.84
CA VAL A 400 -15.87 -14.54 -8.02
C VAL A 400 -16.72 -14.92 -6.82
N ALA A 401 -18.00 -15.15 -7.04
CA ALA A 401 -18.95 -15.49 -5.97
C ALA A 401 -19.83 -16.69 -6.37
N ASP A 402 -20.36 -17.36 -5.38
CA ASP A 402 -21.33 -18.42 -5.59
C ASP A 402 -22.56 -17.90 -6.35
N ILE A 403 -23.22 -18.77 -7.11
CA ILE A 403 -24.35 -18.37 -7.98
C ILE A 403 -25.50 -17.71 -7.21
N ASP A 404 -25.64 -17.98 -5.91
CA ASP A 404 -26.67 -17.38 -5.07
C ASP A 404 -26.41 -15.91 -4.70
N ILE A 405 -25.32 -15.29 -5.21
CA ILE A 405 -25.17 -13.82 -5.24
C ILE A 405 -26.34 -13.17 -6.02
N LEU A 406 -26.95 -13.91 -6.94
CA LEU A 406 -28.11 -13.49 -7.74
C LEU A 406 -29.43 -13.47 -6.95
N ASN A 407 -29.49 -14.04 -5.75
CA ASN A 407 -30.71 -14.11 -4.94
C ASN A 407 -31.12 -12.75 -4.33
N ASP A 408 -30.18 -11.85 -4.11
CA ASP A 408 -30.40 -10.58 -3.44
C ASP A 408 -30.11 -9.40 -4.38
N SER A 409 -31.18 -8.76 -4.86
CA SER A 409 -31.06 -7.60 -5.76
C SER A 409 -30.34 -6.42 -5.13
N THR A 410 -30.50 -6.21 -3.83
CA THR A 410 -29.85 -5.09 -3.12
C THR A 410 -28.33 -5.27 -3.07
N LEU A 411 -27.91 -6.49 -2.73
CA LEU A 411 -26.50 -6.85 -2.70
C LEU A 411 -25.87 -6.84 -4.10
N LEU A 412 -26.57 -7.43 -5.08
CA LEU A 412 -26.09 -7.48 -6.47
C LEU A 412 -25.98 -6.08 -7.06
N ARG A 413 -26.97 -5.21 -6.84
CA ARG A 413 -26.95 -3.80 -7.24
C ARG A 413 -25.76 -3.08 -6.65
N ALA A 414 -25.56 -3.18 -5.34
CA ALA A 414 -24.42 -2.57 -4.66
C ALA A 414 -23.08 -3.07 -5.22
N LEU A 415 -22.99 -4.35 -5.59
CA LEU A 415 -21.80 -4.93 -6.19
C LEU A 415 -21.55 -4.36 -7.60
N ILE A 416 -22.57 -4.31 -8.45
CA ILE A 416 -22.44 -3.79 -9.82
C ILE A 416 -22.02 -2.32 -9.80
N GLU A 417 -22.68 -1.50 -8.98
CA GLU A 417 -22.33 -0.10 -8.79
C GLU A 417 -20.88 0.06 -8.26
N ALA A 418 -20.46 -0.80 -7.32
CA ALA A 418 -19.12 -0.79 -6.75
C ALA A 418 -18.00 -1.06 -7.77
N VAL A 419 -18.25 -1.91 -8.76
CA VAL A 419 -17.30 -2.20 -9.85
C VAL A 419 -17.46 -1.26 -11.05
N GLY A 420 -18.29 -0.22 -10.94
CA GLY A 420 -18.49 0.80 -11.98
C GLY A 420 -19.47 0.42 -13.08
N GLY A 421 -20.29 -0.62 -12.86
CA GLY A 421 -21.37 -1.02 -13.76
C GLY A 421 -22.66 -0.22 -13.50
N GLU A 422 -23.58 -0.28 -14.44
CA GLU A 422 -24.91 0.34 -14.37
C GLU A 422 -25.95 -0.74 -14.07
N TRP A 423 -26.65 -0.63 -12.91
CA TRP A 423 -27.68 -1.60 -12.52
C TRP A 423 -28.81 -1.69 -13.54
N GLU A 424 -29.22 -0.56 -14.10
CA GLU A 424 -30.28 -0.44 -15.08
C GLU A 424 -30.04 -1.30 -16.35
N ALA A 425 -28.77 -1.57 -16.66
CA ALA A 425 -28.38 -2.41 -17.80
C ALA A 425 -28.75 -3.89 -17.61
N ILE A 426 -28.92 -4.34 -16.37
CA ILE A 426 -29.23 -5.76 -16.05
C ILE A 426 -30.52 -5.97 -15.28
N GLU A 427 -31.11 -4.91 -14.69
CA GLU A 427 -32.30 -5.00 -13.81
C GLU A 427 -33.46 -5.73 -14.46
N GLY A 428 -33.77 -5.41 -15.74
CA GLY A 428 -34.84 -6.04 -16.48
C GLY A 428 -34.66 -7.56 -16.67
N ASN A 429 -33.46 -7.98 -17.02
CA ASN A 429 -33.11 -9.40 -17.18
C ASN A 429 -33.10 -10.12 -15.85
N TRP A 430 -32.54 -9.48 -14.82
CA TRP A 430 -32.51 -10.03 -13.47
C TRP A 430 -33.90 -10.25 -12.89
N ASN A 431 -34.82 -9.26 -12.99
CA ASN A 431 -36.21 -9.39 -12.51
C ASN A 431 -36.96 -10.55 -13.18
N ARG A 432 -36.77 -10.70 -14.50
CA ARG A 432 -37.40 -11.80 -15.26
C ARG A 432 -36.83 -13.15 -14.87
N LEU A 433 -35.50 -13.24 -14.68
CA LEU A 433 -34.83 -14.45 -14.24
C LEU A 433 -35.26 -14.85 -12.83
N ASP A 434 -35.25 -13.90 -11.89
CA ASP A 434 -35.62 -14.15 -10.49
C ASP A 434 -37.07 -14.64 -10.37
N ALA A 435 -38.00 -14.01 -11.11
CA ALA A 435 -39.39 -14.48 -11.19
C ALA A 435 -39.47 -15.91 -11.73
N ALA A 436 -38.78 -16.20 -12.85
CA ALA A 436 -38.79 -17.55 -13.44
C ALA A 436 -38.17 -18.60 -12.50
N VAL A 437 -37.16 -18.26 -11.75
CA VAL A 437 -36.52 -19.14 -10.75
C VAL A 437 -37.46 -19.38 -9.57
N ARG A 438 -38.11 -18.34 -9.04
CA ARG A 438 -39.05 -18.48 -7.90
C ARG A 438 -40.30 -19.25 -8.26
N ASP A 439 -40.78 -19.14 -9.49
CA ASP A 439 -41.96 -19.87 -9.97
C ASP A 439 -41.63 -21.29 -10.41
N GLY A 440 -40.46 -21.52 -10.99
CA GLY A 440 -40.12 -22.77 -11.67
C GLY A 440 -39.26 -23.76 -10.86
N VAL A 441 -38.56 -23.30 -9.81
CA VAL A 441 -37.76 -24.19 -8.95
C VAL A 441 -38.55 -24.57 -7.70
N PRO A 442 -38.83 -25.87 -7.50
CA PRO A 442 -39.58 -26.33 -6.33
C PRO A 442 -38.86 -25.97 -5.04
N ALA A 443 -39.52 -25.27 -4.15
CA ALA A 443 -39.06 -24.99 -2.78
C ALA A 443 -40.11 -25.57 -1.82
N LEU A 444 -39.66 -26.06 -0.66
CA LEU A 444 -40.55 -26.52 0.39
C LEU A 444 -41.20 -25.33 1.08
N SER A 445 -42.51 -25.44 1.34
CA SER A 445 -43.20 -24.46 2.18
C SER A 445 -42.75 -24.54 3.64
N ASP A 446 -42.98 -23.49 4.41
CA ASP A 446 -42.65 -23.45 5.84
C ASP A 446 -43.33 -24.58 6.63
N ASP A 447 -44.58 -24.95 6.25
CA ASP A 447 -45.31 -26.04 6.86
C ASP A 447 -44.68 -27.41 6.55
N GLU A 448 -44.29 -27.66 5.27
CA GLU A 448 -43.61 -28.92 4.88
C GLU A 448 -42.25 -29.06 5.54
N ILE A 449 -41.53 -27.98 5.71
CA ILE A 449 -40.26 -27.99 6.45
C ILE A 449 -40.48 -28.24 7.94
N GLY A 450 -41.48 -27.59 8.52
CA GLY A 450 -41.86 -27.81 9.92
C GLY A 450 -42.17 -29.29 10.19
N GLU A 451 -42.89 -29.94 9.31
CA GLU A 451 -43.17 -31.37 9.39
C GLU A 451 -41.90 -32.23 9.24
N LYS A 452 -41.06 -31.93 8.24
CA LYS A 452 -39.80 -32.68 8.06
C LYS A 452 -38.82 -32.48 9.24
N ILE A 453 -38.74 -31.29 9.79
CA ILE A 453 -37.92 -31.04 11.01
C ILE A 453 -38.45 -31.85 12.19
N LYS A 454 -39.80 -31.95 12.38
CA LYS A 454 -40.35 -32.78 13.42
C LYS A 454 -39.96 -34.24 13.24
N VAL A 455 -40.06 -34.80 12.02
CA VAL A 455 -39.62 -36.17 11.72
C VAL A 455 -38.15 -36.38 12.10
N VAL A 456 -37.25 -35.48 11.69
CA VAL A 456 -35.80 -35.56 11.99
C VAL A 456 -35.54 -35.47 13.51
N LEU A 457 -36.33 -34.69 14.23
CA LEU A 457 -36.21 -34.58 15.70
C LEU A 457 -36.76 -35.85 16.38
N ASP A 458 -37.87 -36.41 15.91
CA ASP A 458 -38.46 -37.62 16.44
C ASP A 458 -37.54 -38.84 16.20
N GLU A 459 -36.92 -38.94 15.03
CA GLU A 459 -35.94 -39.99 14.69
C GLU A 459 -34.68 -39.91 15.55
N SER A 460 -34.34 -38.74 16.08
CA SER A 460 -33.19 -38.58 16.98
C SER A 460 -33.41 -39.16 18.37
N HIS A 461 -34.62 -39.64 18.70
CA HIS A 461 -35.01 -40.32 19.95
C HIS A 461 -34.52 -39.62 21.22
N GLY A 462 -34.52 -38.30 21.26
CA GLY A 462 -34.03 -37.51 22.40
C GLY A 462 -32.51 -37.46 22.54
N GLY A 463 -31.77 -37.89 21.53
CA GLY A 463 -30.31 -37.75 21.42
C GLY A 463 -29.86 -36.34 21.05
N ARG A 464 -28.64 -36.22 20.52
CA ARG A 464 -28.09 -34.95 20.09
C ARG A 464 -28.88 -34.40 18.89
N ILE A 465 -29.32 -33.14 18.97
CA ILE A 465 -30.05 -32.47 17.88
C ILE A 465 -29.24 -32.55 16.57
N PRO A 466 -29.79 -33.10 15.49
CA PRO A 466 -29.13 -33.28 14.21
C PRO A 466 -29.08 -31.94 13.41
N LYS A 467 -28.27 -31.03 13.89
CA LYS A 467 -28.18 -29.65 13.38
C LYS A 467 -27.91 -29.57 11.88
N SER A 468 -27.06 -30.46 11.35
CA SER A 468 -26.72 -30.50 9.91
C SER A 468 -27.91 -30.87 9.03
N GLU A 469 -28.75 -31.80 9.47
CA GLU A 469 -29.94 -32.23 8.73
C GLU A 469 -31.02 -31.16 8.78
N ILE A 470 -31.23 -30.51 9.91
CA ILE A 470 -32.14 -29.38 10.05
C ILE A 470 -31.69 -28.21 9.18
N GLN A 471 -30.40 -27.88 9.15
CA GLN A 471 -29.86 -26.84 8.28
C GLN A 471 -30.05 -27.19 6.80
N ALA A 472 -29.86 -28.44 6.42
CA ALA A 472 -30.09 -28.90 5.06
C ALA A 472 -31.56 -28.77 4.64
N LEU A 473 -32.52 -29.01 5.55
CA LEU A 473 -33.93 -28.78 5.32
C LEU A 473 -34.27 -27.30 5.19
N LEU A 474 -33.76 -26.46 6.07
CA LEU A 474 -33.98 -25.02 6.00
C LEU A 474 -33.47 -24.39 4.68
N ARG A 475 -32.39 -24.93 4.12
CA ARG A 475 -31.91 -24.49 2.79
C ARG A 475 -32.89 -24.79 1.65
N GLN A 476 -33.82 -25.73 1.79
CA GLN A 476 -34.80 -26.09 0.76
C GLN A 476 -35.99 -25.12 0.68
N THR A 477 -36.06 -24.07 1.52
CA THR A 477 -37.05 -22.99 1.46
C THR A 477 -36.80 -22.00 0.32
N SER A 478 -35.58 -21.92 -0.20
CA SER A 478 -35.21 -20.93 -1.21
C SER A 478 -34.90 -21.58 -2.55
N PRO A 479 -35.60 -21.21 -3.65
CA PRO A 479 -35.26 -21.63 -5.00
C PRO A 479 -33.79 -21.38 -5.36
N TRP A 480 -33.24 -20.24 -5.01
CA TRP A 480 -31.83 -19.91 -5.24
C TRP A 480 -30.86 -20.78 -4.44
N ALA A 481 -31.24 -21.23 -3.24
CA ALA A 481 -30.44 -22.20 -2.49
C ALA A 481 -30.37 -23.58 -3.20
N MET A 482 -31.42 -23.95 -3.93
CA MET A 482 -31.40 -25.14 -4.77
C MET A 482 -30.49 -24.96 -5.97
N ILE A 483 -30.50 -23.78 -6.60
CA ILE A 483 -29.59 -23.45 -7.69
C ILE A 483 -28.14 -23.43 -7.18
N LYS A 484 -27.86 -22.88 -5.98
CA LYS A 484 -26.54 -22.96 -5.36
C LYS A 484 -26.07 -24.41 -5.26
N LYS A 485 -26.96 -25.31 -4.81
CA LYS A 485 -26.61 -26.72 -4.60
C LYS A 485 -26.36 -27.49 -5.90
N TYR A 486 -27.06 -27.16 -6.98
CA TYR A 486 -27.04 -27.96 -8.22
C TYR A 486 -26.49 -27.21 -9.44
N GLY A 487 -26.14 -25.96 -9.27
CA GLY A 487 -25.61 -25.10 -10.33
C GLY A 487 -26.64 -24.62 -11.33
N ARG A 488 -26.15 -23.98 -12.40
CA ARG A 488 -26.96 -23.44 -13.49
C ARG A 488 -27.87 -24.46 -14.18
N SER A 489 -27.52 -25.73 -14.11
CA SER A 489 -28.35 -26.83 -14.70
C SER A 489 -29.71 -26.93 -14.04
N HIS A 490 -29.90 -26.38 -12.84
CA HIS A 490 -31.16 -26.38 -12.11
C HIS A 490 -32.05 -25.16 -12.41
N ILE A 491 -31.55 -24.20 -13.18
CA ILE A 491 -32.36 -23.10 -13.72
C ILE A 491 -33.43 -23.67 -14.66
N PRO A 492 -34.70 -23.21 -14.57
CA PRO A 492 -35.77 -23.70 -15.40
C PRO A 492 -35.42 -23.66 -16.89
N ARG A 493 -35.79 -24.73 -17.63
CA ARG A 493 -35.49 -24.84 -19.07
C ARG A 493 -36.27 -23.81 -19.89
N GLY A 494 -35.69 -23.40 -21.01
CA GLY A 494 -36.29 -22.45 -21.95
C GLY A 494 -35.83 -21.01 -21.67
N ASP A 495 -36.77 -20.06 -21.65
CA ASP A 495 -36.46 -18.62 -21.56
C ASP A 495 -35.59 -18.25 -20.33
N ALA A 496 -35.76 -18.93 -19.20
CA ALA A 496 -34.97 -18.66 -18.01
C ALA A 496 -33.47 -18.97 -18.21
N GLN A 497 -33.12 -20.01 -18.98
CA GLN A 497 -31.74 -20.32 -19.29
C GLN A 497 -31.11 -19.24 -20.19
N SER A 498 -31.85 -18.79 -21.21
CA SER A 498 -31.36 -17.69 -22.07
C SER A 498 -31.18 -16.38 -21.29
N LEU A 499 -32.13 -16.06 -20.40
CA LEU A 499 -32.01 -14.89 -19.50
C LEU A 499 -30.80 -14.98 -18.59
N PHE A 500 -30.51 -16.17 -18.07
CA PHE A 500 -29.30 -16.39 -17.26
C PHE A 500 -28.03 -16.20 -18.09
N GLU A 501 -27.96 -16.73 -19.30
CA GLU A 501 -26.80 -16.59 -20.18
C GLU A 501 -26.55 -15.13 -20.54
N GLU A 502 -27.60 -14.37 -20.89
CA GLU A 502 -27.51 -12.92 -21.14
C GLU A 502 -27.04 -12.13 -19.88
N LEU A 503 -27.60 -12.49 -18.73
CA LEU A 503 -27.21 -11.85 -17.44
C LEU A 503 -25.75 -12.17 -17.07
N ASP A 504 -25.35 -13.44 -17.19
CA ASP A 504 -23.99 -13.90 -16.88
C ASP A 504 -22.94 -13.22 -17.80
N GLU A 505 -23.28 -13.04 -19.10
CA GLU A 505 -22.43 -12.30 -20.03
C GLU A 505 -22.24 -10.83 -19.59
N LYS A 506 -23.34 -10.16 -19.22
CA LYS A 506 -23.30 -8.79 -18.71
C LYS A 506 -22.53 -8.66 -17.39
N LEU A 507 -22.72 -9.58 -16.46
CA LEU A 507 -21.97 -9.60 -15.21
C LEU A 507 -20.47 -9.72 -15.46
N ARG A 508 -20.06 -10.57 -16.41
CA ARG A 508 -18.63 -10.71 -16.79
C ARG A 508 -18.06 -9.43 -17.41
N GLU A 509 -18.85 -8.69 -18.20
CA GLU A 509 -18.43 -7.38 -18.70
C GLU A 509 -18.08 -6.42 -17.55
N PHE A 510 -18.80 -6.50 -16.42
CA PHE A 510 -18.51 -5.74 -15.20
C PHE A 510 -17.43 -6.38 -14.31
N GLY A 511 -16.87 -7.53 -14.70
CA GLY A 511 -15.87 -8.24 -13.90
C GLY A 511 -16.46 -9.10 -12.78
N VAL A 512 -17.77 -9.39 -12.80
CA VAL A 512 -18.44 -10.24 -11.81
C VAL A 512 -18.70 -11.62 -12.42
N PHE A 513 -18.24 -12.66 -11.73
CA PHE A 513 -18.29 -14.06 -12.18
C PHE A 513 -19.06 -14.90 -11.16
N ALA A 514 -20.25 -15.35 -11.52
CA ALA A 514 -21.00 -16.32 -10.73
C ALA A 514 -20.48 -17.74 -11.01
N VAL A 515 -20.27 -18.53 -9.95
CA VAL A 515 -19.79 -19.91 -10.07
C VAL A 515 -20.86 -20.78 -10.77
N PRO A 516 -20.60 -21.29 -11.99
CA PRO A 516 -21.63 -21.89 -12.82
C PRO A 516 -22.18 -23.22 -12.27
N VAL A 517 -21.40 -23.91 -11.46
CA VAL A 517 -21.77 -25.16 -10.80
C VAL A 517 -22.47 -24.93 -9.44
N GLY A 518 -22.70 -23.65 -9.08
CA GLY A 518 -23.41 -23.25 -7.87
C GLY A 518 -22.47 -22.77 -6.77
N GLU A 519 -21.69 -23.63 -6.21
CA GLU A 519 -20.62 -23.39 -5.24
C GLU A 519 -19.34 -24.12 -5.68
N VAL A 520 -18.19 -23.72 -5.15
CA VAL A 520 -16.87 -24.20 -5.60
C VAL A 520 -16.70 -25.72 -5.47
N GLU A 521 -17.29 -26.33 -4.46
CA GLU A 521 -17.22 -27.76 -4.20
C GLU A 521 -17.84 -28.60 -5.31
N ASN A 522 -18.80 -28.05 -6.02
CA ASN A 522 -19.50 -28.75 -7.10
C ASN A 522 -18.67 -28.92 -8.38
N PHE A 523 -17.51 -28.28 -8.50
CA PHE A 523 -16.54 -28.62 -9.55
C PHE A 523 -15.95 -30.04 -9.38
N CYS A 524 -15.90 -30.55 -8.14
CA CYS A 524 -15.37 -31.87 -7.84
C CYS A 524 -16.15 -32.54 -6.67
N PRO A 525 -17.40 -32.92 -6.86
CA PRO A 525 -18.29 -33.41 -5.80
C PRO A 525 -17.80 -34.72 -5.14
N ASP A 526 -17.00 -35.50 -5.85
CA ASP A 526 -16.41 -36.77 -5.34
C ASP A 526 -15.50 -36.56 -4.10
N VAL A 527 -14.99 -35.35 -3.86
CA VAL A 527 -14.14 -35.03 -2.70
C VAL A 527 -14.91 -35.03 -1.39
N GLY A 528 -16.20 -34.72 -1.43
CA GLY A 528 -17.14 -34.91 -0.32
C GLY A 528 -16.82 -34.13 0.95
N SER A 529 -16.50 -32.83 0.82
CA SER A 529 -16.24 -31.91 1.95
C SER A 529 -16.61 -30.50 1.55
N HIS A 530 -16.64 -29.55 2.49
CA HIS A 530 -16.90 -28.13 2.26
C HIS A 530 -15.78 -27.25 2.80
N GLY A 531 -15.62 -26.08 2.20
CA GLY A 531 -14.69 -25.04 2.61
C GLY A 531 -13.23 -25.48 2.68
N PRO A 532 -12.47 -25.10 3.70
CA PRO A 532 -11.03 -25.42 3.82
C PRO A 532 -10.71 -26.93 3.75
N LYS A 533 -11.63 -27.77 4.22
CA LYS A 533 -11.46 -29.25 4.16
C LYS A 533 -11.60 -29.78 2.73
N PHE A 534 -12.46 -29.17 1.93
CA PHE A 534 -12.59 -29.52 0.51
C PHE A 534 -11.29 -29.24 -0.22
N VAL A 535 -10.78 -28.02 -0.14
CA VAL A 535 -9.54 -27.59 -0.82
C VAL A 535 -8.34 -28.43 -0.39
N SER A 536 -8.20 -28.71 0.92
CA SER A 536 -7.13 -29.54 1.44
C SER A 536 -7.17 -30.98 0.92
N LYS A 537 -8.38 -31.58 0.84
CA LYS A 537 -8.57 -32.93 0.30
C LYS A 537 -8.34 -32.94 -1.20
N LEU A 538 -8.88 -31.97 -1.94
CA LEU A 538 -8.71 -31.85 -3.38
C LEU A 538 -7.22 -31.85 -3.74
N PHE A 539 -6.42 -30.99 -3.12
CA PHE A 539 -4.99 -30.91 -3.38
C PHE A 539 -4.20 -32.17 -2.99
N SER A 540 -4.69 -32.94 -2.02
CA SER A 540 -4.03 -34.19 -1.60
C SER A 540 -4.40 -35.40 -2.47
N SER A 541 -5.54 -35.37 -3.16
CA SER A 541 -6.09 -36.50 -3.89
C SER A 541 -6.15 -36.34 -5.41
N THR A 542 -6.09 -35.09 -5.91
CA THR A 542 -6.35 -34.78 -7.31
C THR A 542 -5.27 -33.86 -7.87
N PRO A 543 -4.46 -34.29 -8.84
CA PRO A 543 -3.52 -33.42 -9.55
C PRO A 543 -4.26 -32.28 -10.27
N LEU A 544 -3.61 -31.10 -10.38
CA LEU A 544 -4.24 -29.92 -11.00
C LEU A 544 -4.49 -30.03 -12.50
N ASP A 545 -3.85 -31.00 -13.15
CA ASP A 545 -4.06 -31.38 -14.56
C ASP A 545 -5.09 -32.50 -14.76
N ASP A 546 -5.68 -33.03 -13.68
CA ASP A 546 -6.71 -34.08 -13.78
C ASP A 546 -7.88 -33.60 -14.64
N PRO A 547 -8.38 -34.44 -15.58
CA PRO A 547 -9.55 -34.11 -16.39
C PRO A 547 -10.79 -33.72 -15.59
N LYS A 548 -10.97 -34.20 -14.37
CA LYS A 548 -12.09 -33.80 -13.48
C LYS A 548 -12.11 -32.32 -13.16
N LEU A 549 -10.98 -31.62 -13.24
CA LEU A 549 -10.85 -30.19 -12.98
C LEU A 549 -10.94 -29.33 -14.25
N GLU A 550 -11.29 -29.90 -15.40
CA GLU A 550 -11.36 -29.18 -16.67
C GLU A 550 -12.36 -28.01 -16.64
N ASP A 551 -13.53 -28.22 -16.06
CA ASP A 551 -14.54 -27.15 -15.91
C ASP A 551 -14.05 -26.03 -15.03
N LEU A 552 -13.32 -26.33 -13.93
CA LEU A 552 -12.72 -25.34 -13.05
C LEU A 552 -11.59 -24.57 -13.76
N ARG A 553 -10.72 -25.26 -14.50
CA ARG A 553 -9.67 -24.61 -15.31
C ARG A 553 -10.29 -23.69 -16.38
N SER A 554 -11.31 -24.15 -17.07
CA SER A 554 -12.04 -23.36 -18.06
C SER A 554 -12.70 -22.13 -17.44
N PHE A 555 -13.29 -22.28 -16.26
CA PHE A 555 -13.89 -21.16 -15.53
C PHE A 555 -12.82 -20.12 -15.14
N ILE A 556 -11.71 -20.53 -14.55
CA ILE A 556 -10.63 -19.60 -14.18
C ILE A 556 -9.99 -18.96 -15.42
N SER A 557 -9.78 -19.69 -16.51
CA SER A 557 -9.32 -19.09 -17.76
C SER A 557 -10.24 -17.94 -18.23
N LYS A 558 -11.56 -18.11 -18.14
CA LYS A 558 -12.56 -17.05 -18.43
C LYS A 558 -12.47 -15.88 -17.47
N VAL A 559 -12.24 -16.12 -16.16
CA VAL A 559 -12.04 -15.04 -15.17
C VAL A 559 -10.85 -14.17 -15.56
N PHE A 560 -9.79 -14.75 -16.13
CA PHE A 560 -8.64 -14.01 -16.63
C PHE A 560 -8.85 -13.37 -18.02
N GLY A 561 -9.93 -13.72 -18.73
CA GLY A 561 -10.21 -13.23 -20.08
C GLY A 561 -9.42 -13.97 -21.16
N ASN A 562 -9.05 -15.22 -20.89
CA ASN A 562 -8.27 -16.09 -21.75
C ASN A 562 -9.15 -17.15 -22.45
#